data_1bbd7905ad709cc7c0528b6ef3a33b29
#
_entry.id   1bbd7905ad709cc7c0528b6ef3a33b29
#
_cell.length_a   1.000
_cell.length_b   1.000
_cell.length_c   1.000
_cell.angle_alpha   90.00
_cell.angle_beta   90.00
_cell.angle_gamma   90.00
#
_symmetry.space_group_name_H-M   'P 1'
#
loop_
_entity.id
_entity.type
_entity.pdbx_description
1 polymer ?
#
loop_
_entity_poly.entity_id
_entity_poly.type
_entity_poly.pdbx_seq_one_letter_code
_entity_poly.pdbx_strand_id
1 'polypeptide(L)'
;PILYYDNSVMMALFRVDSNKAQALVAEQGLQVVRTLGGKALAGIAFYQYRDTSIGVYNEVGVAIAVVPSGTKAPRYPLVSMLNTLDKAPVGFCILDLPVTTPAACAAGREIWGYPKFVTPIAFSLKGSQFDGVVTDPDTHQDLLHLSGKAGAGIPGPLLDLVLYSRHNAGLLRTLVNTRGGAHICLPGSMRATVSDSSTHPMAQRLRALGLHHARPAFVFHSHALQLRLNAGAVLP
;
A
#
# COMPACT_ATOMS: atom_id res chain seq x y z
N PRO A 1 10.64 16.41 1.64
CA PRO A 1 9.69 15.51 2.32
C PRO A 1 8.27 16.07 2.29
N ILE A 2 7.28 15.18 2.33
CA ILE A 2 5.89 15.54 2.62
C ILE A 2 5.61 15.13 4.07
N LEU A 3 4.97 16.03 4.82
CA LEU A 3 4.57 15.80 6.19
C LEU A 3 3.05 15.60 6.26
N TYR A 4 2.64 14.57 7.00
CA TYR A 4 1.25 14.21 7.25
C TYR A 4 1.03 14.31 8.75
N TYR A 5 0.34 15.35 9.19
CA TYR A 5 0.20 15.69 10.61
C TYR A 5 -0.96 14.95 11.26
N ASP A 6 -2.03 14.66 10.49
CA ASP A 6 -3.20 13.94 10.95
C ASP A 6 -3.82 13.11 9.84
N ASN A 7 -3.89 11.79 10.05
CA ASN A 7 -4.55 10.89 9.11
C ASN A 7 -5.09 9.61 9.77
N SER A 8 -6.04 9.00 9.06
CA SER A 8 -6.51 7.65 9.35
C SER A 8 -6.07 6.69 8.25
N VAL A 9 -5.88 5.44 8.62
CA VAL A 9 -5.55 4.37 7.67
C VAL A 9 -6.31 3.09 7.97
N MET A 10 -6.72 2.39 6.90
CA MET A 10 -7.08 0.98 6.91
C MET A 10 -6.21 0.27 5.89
N MET A 11 -5.40 -0.65 6.34
CA MET A 11 -4.53 -1.48 5.49
C MET A 11 -4.92 -2.94 5.61
N ALA A 12 -5.11 -3.59 4.48
CA ALA A 12 -5.40 -5.02 4.37
C ALA A 12 -4.24 -5.72 3.67
N LEU A 13 -3.73 -6.80 4.24
CA LEU A 13 -2.60 -7.57 3.72
C LEU A 13 -3.08 -8.96 3.29
N PHE A 14 -2.77 -9.31 2.05
CA PHE A 14 -3.22 -10.51 1.36
C PHE A 14 -2.05 -11.42 1.02
N ARG A 15 -2.28 -12.75 1.08
CA ARG A 15 -1.36 -13.74 0.53
C ARG A 15 -1.73 -14.00 -0.92
N VAL A 16 -0.83 -13.71 -1.83
CA VAL A 16 -1.05 -13.85 -3.28
C VAL A 16 -0.06 -14.85 -3.90
N ASP A 17 -0.33 -15.28 -5.12
CA ASP A 17 0.59 -16.14 -5.86
C ASP A 17 1.91 -15.40 -6.14
N SER A 18 3.03 -16.03 -5.78
CA SER A 18 4.34 -15.40 -5.90
C SER A 18 4.80 -15.19 -7.34
N ASN A 19 4.40 -16.06 -8.27
CA ASN A 19 4.81 -15.94 -9.66
C ASN A 19 4.03 -14.81 -10.35
N LYS A 20 2.73 -14.70 -10.05
CA LYS A 20 1.88 -13.60 -10.52
C LYS A 20 2.37 -12.26 -9.95
N ALA A 21 2.70 -12.20 -8.66
CA ALA A 21 3.26 -11.02 -8.03
C ALA A 21 4.63 -10.64 -8.63
N GLN A 22 5.51 -11.64 -8.88
CA GLN A 22 6.82 -11.42 -9.48
C GLN A 22 6.72 -10.82 -10.89
N ALA A 23 5.78 -11.29 -11.69
CA ALA A 23 5.56 -10.76 -13.04
C ALA A 23 5.26 -9.24 -13.06
N LEU A 24 4.60 -8.72 -12.01
CA LEU A 24 4.26 -7.30 -11.90
C LEU A 24 5.43 -6.39 -11.48
N VAL A 25 6.49 -6.96 -10.91
CA VAL A 25 7.62 -6.18 -10.38
C VAL A 25 8.96 -6.49 -11.06
N ALA A 26 9.00 -7.48 -11.97
CA ALA A 26 10.23 -7.97 -12.57
C ALA A 26 11.01 -6.87 -13.34
N GLU A 27 10.30 -6.07 -14.13
CA GLU A 27 10.89 -4.99 -14.92
C GLU A 27 11.41 -3.81 -14.08
N GLN A 28 11.04 -3.77 -12.81
CA GLN A 28 11.47 -2.74 -11.89
C GLN A 28 12.82 -3.04 -11.20
N GLY A 29 13.42 -4.21 -11.49
CA GLY A 29 14.64 -4.64 -10.80
C GLY A 29 14.39 -5.09 -9.35
N LEU A 30 13.19 -5.65 -9.11
CA LEU A 30 12.74 -6.06 -7.78
C LEU A 30 12.37 -7.54 -7.77
N GLN A 31 12.57 -8.17 -6.61
CA GLN A 31 12.21 -9.55 -6.34
C GLN A 31 11.18 -9.60 -5.21
N VAL A 32 10.09 -10.37 -5.40
CA VAL A 32 9.07 -10.54 -4.37
C VAL A 32 9.62 -11.30 -3.18
N VAL A 33 9.20 -10.87 -2.01
CA VAL A 33 9.48 -11.57 -0.77
C VAL A 33 8.44 -12.67 -0.56
N ARG A 34 8.91 -13.90 -0.32
CA ARG A 34 8.05 -15.07 -0.08
C ARG A 34 7.89 -15.31 1.42
N THR A 35 6.64 -15.48 1.84
CA THR A 35 6.31 -15.91 3.20
C THR A 35 6.53 -17.41 3.38
N LEU A 36 6.44 -17.90 4.61
CA LEU A 36 6.32 -19.33 4.88
C LEU A 36 5.11 -19.88 4.11
N GLY A 37 5.32 -20.91 3.29
CA GLY A 37 4.31 -21.43 2.35
C GLY A 37 4.40 -20.87 0.93
N GLY A 38 5.44 -20.09 0.59
CA GLY A 38 5.78 -19.70 -0.77
C GLY A 38 4.90 -18.63 -1.40
N LYS A 39 3.98 -18.03 -0.65
CA LYS A 39 3.11 -16.94 -1.12
C LYS A 39 3.81 -15.59 -0.97
N ALA A 40 3.53 -14.65 -1.87
CA ALA A 40 3.91 -13.24 -1.71
C ALA A 40 2.88 -12.49 -0.84
N LEU A 41 3.25 -11.29 -0.37
CA LEU A 41 2.36 -10.36 0.32
C LEU A 41 2.01 -9.19 -0.59
N ALA A 42 0.71 -8.94 -0.77
CA ALA A 42 0.18 -7.74 -1.37
C ALA A 42 -0.59 -6.93 -0.31
N GLY A 43 -0.47 -5.62 -0.36
CA GLY A 43 -1.17 -4.70 0.51
C GLY A 43 -2.13 -3.80 -0.26
N ILE A 44 -3.30 -3.55 0.31
CA ILE A 44 -4.22 -2.47 -0.08
C ILE A 44 -4.35 -1.58 1.14
N ALA A 45 -3.98 -0.31 1.02
CA ALA A 45 -4.02 0.65 2.12
C ALA A 45 -4.81 1.90 1.70
N PHE A 46 -5.90 2.18 2.41
CA PHE A 46 -6.70 3.39 2.27
C PHE A 46 -6.25 4.41 3.30
N TYR A 47 -5.95 5.60 2.88
CA TYR A 47 -5.59 6.74 3.73
C TYR A 47 -6.59 7.87 3.57
N GLN A 48 -6.93 8.50 4.69
CA GLN A 48 -7.61 9.79 4.74
C GLN A 48 -6.66 10.78 5.40
N TYR A 49 -6.09 11.66 4.62
CA TYR A 49 -5.17 12.72 5.08
C TYR A 49 -5.98 13.97 5.38
N ARG A 50 -6.13 14.32 6.67
CA ARG A 50 -6.88 15.47 7.14
C ARG A 50 -6.04 16.73 7.31
N ASP A 51 -4.74 16.55 7.56
CA ASP A 51 -3.78 17.64 7.67
C ASP A 51 -2.43 17.20 7.12
N THR A 52 -1.95 17.91 6.09
CA THR A 52 -0.66 17.65 5.45
C THR A 52 -0.02 18.93 4.91
N SER A 53 1.27 18.87 4.62
CA SER A 53 2.00 19.98 3.98
C SER A 53 1.60 20.25 2.53
N ILE A 54 0.73 19.42 1.91
CA ILE A 54 0.26 19.58 0.52
C ILE A 54 -1.26 19.59 0.39
N GLY A 55 -1.98 19.77 1.51
CA GLY A 55 -3.42 19.85 1.56
C GLY A 55 -4.10 18.54 1.97
N VAL A 56 -5.44 18.57 1.98
CA VAL A 56 -6.30 17.45 2.41
C VAL A 56 -6.64 16.58 1.20
N TYR A 57 -6.49 15.26 1.33
CA TYR A 57 -6.86 14.31 0.28
C TYR A 57 -6.97 12.88 0.78
N ASN A 58 -7.59 12.01 -0.01
CA ASN A 58 -7.57 10.57 0.19
C ASN A 58 -6.61 9.91 -0.81
N GLU A 59 -6.03 8.79 -0.39
CA GLU A 59 -5.09 8.01 -1.18
C GLU A 59 -5.32 6.51 -0.97
N VAL A 60 -5.12 5.73 -2.02
CA VAL A 60 -5.08 4.27 -1.88
C VAL A 60 -3.78 3.73 -2.45
N GLY A 61 -3.03 2.99 -1.64
CA GLY A 61 -1.83 2.29 -2.07
C GLY A 61 -2.12 0.81 -2.36
N VAL A 62 -1.75 0.35 -3.55
CA VAL A 62 -1.63 -1.08 -3.86
C VAL A 62 -0.16 -1.41 -4.01
N ALA A 63 0.33 -2.34 -3.21
CA ALA A 63 1.77 -2.61 -3.15
C ALA A 63 2.07 -4.10 -2.94
N ILE A 64 3.28 -4.51 -3.33
CA ILE A 64 3.81 -5.86 -3.11
C ILE A 64 5.09 -5.77 -2.28
N ALA A 65 5.24 -6.67 -1.30
CA ALA A 65 6.46 -6.78 -0.51
C ALA A 65 7.62 -7.33 -1.35
N VAL A 66 8.72 -6.58 -1.41
CA VAL A 66 9.87 -6.85 -2.30
C VAL A 66 11.21 -6.58 -1.63
N VAL A 67 12.26 -7.06 -2.27
CA VAL A 67 13.65 -6.62 -2.08
C VAL A 67 14.25 -6.26 -3.43
N PRO A 68 15.32 -5.43 -3.52
CA PRO A 68 16.07 -5.24 -4.74
C PRO A 68 16.61 -6.57 -5.29
N SER A 69 16.59 -6.74 -6.61
CA SER A 69 17.15 -7.94 -7.27
C SER A 69 18.60 -8.15 -6.89
N GLY A 70 18.99 -9.40 -6.66
CA GLY A 70 20.34 -9.74 -6.16
C GLY A 70 20.49 -9.63 -4.64
N THR A 71 19.53 -9.05 -3.94
CA THR A 71 19.53 -9.01 -2.46
C THR A 71 18.93 -10.29 -1.91
N LYS A 72 19.60 -10.91 -0.93
CA LYS A 72 19.06 -12.09 -0.24
C LYS A 72 17.82 -11.71 0.55
N ALA A 73 16.68 -12.25 0.15
CA ALA A 73 15.43 -12.06 0.89
C ALA A 73 15.53 -12.68 2.30
N PRO A 74 15.06 -11.98 3.34
CA PRO A 74 15.08 -12.54 4.69
C PRO A 74 14.11 -13.72 4.80
N ARG A 75 14.51 -14.73 5.61
CA ARG A 75 13.69 -15.91 5.85
C ARG A 75 12.33 -15.60 6.51
N TYR A 76 12.29 -14.53 7.31
CA TYR A 76 11.09 -14.06 8.02
C TYR A 76 10.84 -12.59 7.68
N PRO A 77 10.21 -12.30 6.56
CA PRO A 77 10.06 -10.93 6.04
C PRO A 77 9.36 -9.97 7.00
N LEU A 78 8.28 -10.43 7.63
CA LEU A 78 7.50 -9.61 8.59
C LEU A 78 8.32 -9.27 9.84
N VAL A 79 9.18 -10.19 10.29
CA VAL A 79 10.08 -9.94 11.42
C VAL A 79 11.19 -8.97 11.02
N SER A 80 11.69 -9.05 9.78
CA SER A 80 12.73 -8.13 9.31
C SER A 80 12.22 -6.68 9.17
N MET A 81 10.92 -6.48 9.00
CA MET A 81 10.31 -5.15 8.99
C MET A 81 10.26 -4.50 10.40
N LEU A 82 10.46 -5.28 11.47
CA LEU A 82 10.60 -4.79 12.84
C LEU A 82 12.02 -4.26 13.14
N ASN A 83 12.98 -4.55 12.28
CA ASN A 83 14.35 -4.05 12.43
C ASN A 83 14.43 -2.57 12.01
N THR A 84 15.53 -1.93 12.45
CA THR A 84 15.83 -0.55 12.04
C THR A 84 15.88 -0.45 10.51
N LEU A 85 15.16 0.49 9.97
CA LEU A 85 14.92 0.70 8.54
C LEU A 85 16.17 0.81 7.68
N ASP A 86 17.25 1.35 8.20
CA ASP A 86 18.51 1.51 7.46
C ASP A 86 19.11 0.15 7.05
N LYS A 87 18.74 -0.91 7.79
CA LYS A 87 19.26 -2.27 7.60
C LYS A 87 18.22 -3.23 7.01
N ALA A 88 16.96 -2.83 6.89
CA ALA A 88 15.90 -3.70 6.35
C ALA A 88 15.90 -3.64 4.82
N PRO A 89 16.22 -4.73 4.12
CA PRO A 89 16.13 -4.76 2.66
C PRO A 89 14.68 -4.88 2.16
N VAL A 90 13.76 -5.27 3.05
CA VAL A 90 12.35 -5.46 2.69
C VAL A 90 11.64 -4.13 2.63
N GLY A 91 10.96 -3.89 1.53
CA GLY A 91 10.08 -2.75 1.34
C GLY A 91 8.89 -3.12 0.47
N PHE A 92 8.17 -2.13 0.02
CA PHE A 92 6.99 -2.29 -0.82
C PHE A 92 7.20 -1.61 -2.18
N CYS A 93 6.95 -2.36 -3.25
CA CYS A 93 6.83 -1.81 -4.59
C CYS A 93 5.40 -1.33 -4.78
N ILE A 94 5.22 -0.04 -5.07
CA ILE A 94 3.92 0.54 -5.33
C ILE A 94 3.50 0.20 -6.76
N LEU A 95 2.38 -0.50 -6.91
CA LEU A 95 1.78 -0.86 -8.20
C LEU A 95 0.78 0.18 -8.69
N ASP A 96 -0.01 0.75 -7.78
CA ASP A 96 -1.01 1.78 -8.03
C ASP A 96 -1.13 2.70 -6.81
N LEU A 97 -1.33 4.00 -7.06
CA LEU A 97 -1.43 4.99 -5.99
C LEU A 97 -2.45 6.09 -6.36
N PRO A 98 -3.76 5.76 -6.57
CA PRO A 98 -4.78 6.75 -6.80
C PRO A 98 -4.90 7.75 -5.65
N VAL A 99 -5.19 9.00 -6.00
CA VAL A 99 -5.36 10.13 -5.08
C VAL A 99 -6.54 10.99 -5.50
N THR A 100 -7.10 11.77 -4.56
CA THR A 100 -8.24 12.63 -4.86
C THR A 100 -7.86 14.02 -5.38
N THR A 101 -6.57 14.42 -5.33
CA THR A 101 -6.16 15.78 -5.73
C THR A 101 -5.05 15.78 -6.79
N PRO A 102 -5.10 16.72 -7.76
CA PRO A 102 -4.03 16.89 -8.75
C PRO A 102 -2.67 17.22 -8.12
N ALA A 103 -2.64 18.02 -7.06
CA ALA A 103 -1.39 18.38 -6.37
C ALA A 103 -0.66 17.15 -5.80
N ALA A 104 -1.40 16.25 -5.10
CA ALA A 104 -0.84 15.00 -4.59
C ALA A 104 -0.40 14.05 -5.72
N CYS A 105 -1.11 14.07 -6.85
CA CYS A 105 -0.74 13.30 -8.04
C CYS A 105 0.58 13.80 -8.63
N ALA A 106 0.70 15.10 -8.90
CA ALA A 106 1.89 15.73 -9.46
C ALA A 106 3.11 15.49 -8.55
N ALA A 107 3.01 15.82 -7.26
CA ALA A 107 4.10 15.62 -6.31
C ALA A 107 4.61 14.16 -6.30
N GLY A 108 3.70 13.18 -6.27
CA GLY A 108 4.11 11.76 -6.23
C GLY A 108 4.76 11.28 -7.52
N ARG A 109 4.30 11.75 -8.67
CA ARG A 109 4.85 11.38 -9.99
C ARG A 109 6.19 12.04 -10.25
N GLU A 110 6.31 13.33 -9.95
CA GLU A 110 7.48 14.13 -10.30
C GLU A 110 8.66 13.88 -9.35
N ILE A 111 8.40 13.64 -8.05
CA ILE A 111 9.46 13.49 -7.06
C ILE A 111 9.88 12.02 -6.87
N TRP A 112 8.91 11.08 -6.90
CA TRP A 112 9.17 9.68 -6.58
C TRP A 112 8.86 8.70 -7.71
N GLY A 113 8.29 9.15 -8.84
CA GLY A 113 7.90 8.27 -9.94
C GLY A 113 6.76 7.31 -9.57
N TYR A 114 5.95 7.63 -8.55
CA TYR A 114 4.83 6.77 -8.16
C TYR A 114 3.74 6.74 -9.24
N PRO A 115 3.11 5.58 -9.46
CA PRO A 115 2.07 5.40 -10.47
C PRO A 115 0.73 5.99 -10.00
N LYS A 116 0.72 7.31 -9.79
CA LYS A 116 -0.45 8.05 -9.32
C LYS A 116 -1.39 8.43 -10.46
N PHE A 117 -2.69 8.42 -10.16
CA PHE A 117 -3.74 9.01 -10.98
C PHE A 117 -4.81 9.64 -10.08
N VAL A 118 -5.56 10.60 -10.63
CA VAL A 118 -6.59 11.31 -9.88
C VAL A 118 -7.93 10.63 -10.11
N THR A 119 -8.61 10.29 -9.01
CA THR A 119 -9.96 9.72 -9.05
C THR A 119 -10.66 9.94 -7.70
N PRO A 120 -12.02 9.91 -7.65
CA PRO A 120 -12.73 9.93 -6.38
C PRO A 120 -12.41 8.70 -5.52
N ILE A 121 -12.18 8.93 -4.23
CA ILE A 121 -11.94 7.89 -3.22
C ILE A 121 -12.82 8.17 -2.01
N ALA A 122 -13.75 7.27 -1.71
CA ALA A 122 -14.52 7.29 -0.49
C ALA A 122 -13.74 6.60 0.64
N PHE A 123 -13.85 7.13 1.86
CA PHE A 123 -13.21 6.59 3.06
C PHE A 123 -14.13 6.77 4.26
N SER A 124 -14.46 5.69 4.93
CA SER A 124 -15.21 5.70 6.19
C SER A 124 -14.61 4.66 7.15
N LEU A 125 -14.04 5.12 8.25
CA LEU A 125 -13.53 4.27 9.33
C LEU A 125 -14.18 4.67 10.65
N LYS A 126 -15.03 3.78 11.20
CA LYS A 126 -15.74 3.97 12.47
C LYS A 126 -15.39 2.83 13.42
N GLY A 127 -14.54 3.10 14.42
CA GLY A 127 -13.95 2.04 15.24
C GLY A 127 -13.14 1.07 14.37
N SER A 128 -13.57 -0.18 14.28
CA SER A 128 -12.99 -1.20 13.40
C SER A 128 -13.83 -1.51 12.14
N GLN A 129 -14.95 -0.83 11.94
CA GLN A 129 -15.78 -0.93 10.74
C GLN A 129 -15.22 0.00 9.67
N PHE A 130 -14.95 -0.56 8.50
CA PHE A 130 -14.39 0.17 7.36
C PHE A 130 -15.24 0.00 6.10
N ASP A 131 -15.33 1.09 5.35
CA ASP A 131 -15.91 1.12 4.01
C ASP A 131 -15.10 2.11 3.17
N GLY A 132 -14.45 1.63 2.10
CA GLY A 132 -13.63 2.44 1.22
C GLY A 132 -13.75 2.02 -0.23
N VAL A 133 -13.96 3.00 -1.10
CA VAL A 133 -14.18 2.79 -2.54
C VAL A 133 -13.20 3.63 -3.34
N VAL A 134 -12.58 3.04 -4.35
CA VAL A 134 -11.89 3.74 -5.43
C VAL A 134 -12.81 3.70 -6.65
N THR A 135 -13.13 4.85 -7.19
CA THR A 135 -13.94 4.99 -8.41
C THR A 135 -13.07 4.86 -9.66
N ASP A 136 -13.57 4.17 -10.67
CA ASP A 136 -12.94 4.12 -11.99
C ASP A 136 -13.05 5.51 -12.65
N PRO A 137 -11.93 6.17 -13.01
CA PRO A 137 -11.96 7.53 -13.53
C PRO A 137 -12.70 7.67 -14.87
N ASP A 138 -12.79 6.60 -15.65
CA ASP A 138 -13.39 6.62 -16.98
C ASP A 138 -14.89 6.25 -16.96
N THR A 139 -15.24 5.25 -16.15
CA THR A 139 -16.62 4.72 -16.10
C THR A 139 -17.45 5.25 -14.94
N HIS A 140 -16.81 5.89 -13.96
CA HIS A 140 -17.43 6.37 -12.71
C HIS A 140 -18.10 5.29 -11.86
N GLN A 141 -17.75 4.02 -12.08
CA GLN A 141 -18.19 2.89 -11.26
C GLN A 141 -17.13 2.48 -10.26
N ASP A 142 -17.51 1.63 -9.30
CA ASP A 142 -16.55 1.11 -8.31
C ASP A 142 -15.47 0.28 -9.01
N LEU A 143 -14.22 0.72 -8.89
CA LEU A 143 -13.05 -0.01 -9.37
C LEU A 143 -12.55 -1.00 -8.32
N LEU A 144 -12.46 -0.55 -7.09
CA LEU A 144 -12.06 -1.33 -5.91
C LEU A 144 -12.91 -0.93 -4.71
N HIS A 145 -13.48 -1.89 -4.02
CA HIS A 145 -14.19 -1.72 -2.76
C HIS A 145 -13.53 -2.60 -1.68
N LEU A 146 -13.08 -2.00 -0.60
CA LEU A 146 -12.60 -2.69 0.59
C LEU A 146 -13.57 -2.39 1.72
N SER A 147 -14.24 -3.40 2.25
CA SER A 147 -15.25 -3.18 3.30
C SER A 147 -15.32 -4.32 4.29
N GLY A 148 -15.92 -4.03 5.45
CA GLY A 148 -16.15 -4.99 6.52
C GLY A 148 -15.72 -4.48 7.88
N LYS A 149 -15.77 -5.35 8.87
CA LYS A 149 -15.34 -5.08 10.25
C LYS A 149 -14.08 -5.89 10.54
N ALA A 150 -13.00 -5.23 10.96
CA ALA A 150 -11.81 -5.90 11.46
C ALA A 150 -12.17 -6.72 12.72
N GLY A 151 -11.58 -7.90 12.85
CA GLY A 151 -11.79 -8.80 13.97
C GLY A 151 -11.04 -8.34 15.22
N ALA A 152 -10.88 -9.27 16.17
CA ALA A 152 -10.08 -9.02 17.38
C ALA A 152 -8.65 -8.58 16.99
N GLY A 153 -8.13 -7.62 17.71
CA GLY A 153 -6.81 -7.05 17.48
C GLY A 153 -6.12 -6.65 18.78
N ILE A 154 -4.85 -6.35 18.64
CA ILE A 154 -4.01 -5.85 19.72
C ILE A 154 -3.39 -4.51 19.30
N PRO A 155 -3.12 -3.60 20.23
CA PRO A 155 -2.25 -2.48 19.96
C PRO A 155 -0.93 -3.00 19.38
N GLY A 156 -0.52 -2.45 18.25
CA GLY A 156 0.69 -2.88 17.57
C GLY A 156 1.69 -1.74 17.42
N PRO A 157 2.97 -2.08 17.25
CA PRO A 157 3.95 -1.07 16.90
C PRO A 157 3.60 -0.49 15.53
N LEU A 158 3.79 0.81 15.36
CA LEU A 158 3.90 1.40 14.06
C LEU A 158 5.24 1.00 13.46
N LEU A 159 5.18 0.53 12.24
CA LEU A 159 6.38 0.21 11.48
C LEU A 159 6.61 1.35 10.50
N ASP A 160 7.80 1.87 10.51
CA ASP A 160 8.27 2.67 9.39
C ASP A 160 8.25 1.81 8.12
N LEU A 161 8.07 2.43 6.96
CA LEU A 161 7.96 1.72 5.70
C LEU A 161 9.12 2.10 4.77
N VAL A 162 9.55 1.15 3.99
CA VAL A 162 10.41 1.36 2.83
C VAL A 162 9.57 1.17 1.57
N LEU A 163 9.60 2.17 0.69
CA LEU A 163 8.92 2.10 -0.60
C LEU A 163 9.96 2.08 -1.72
N TYR A 164 9.71 1.24 -2.71
CA TYR A 164 10.51 1.17 -3.93
C TYR A 164 9.69 1.65 -5.12
N SER A 165 10.31 2.48 -5.96
CA SER A 165 9.73 2.98 -7.21
C SER A 165 10.81 3.23 -8.24
N ARG A 166 10.46 3.28 -9.52
CA ARG A 166 11.37 3.74 -10.59
C ARG A 166 11.10 5.19 -10.93
N HIS A 167 12.19 5.96 -11.01
CA HIS A 167 12.15 7.36 -11.44
C HIS A 167 13.45 7.70 -12.18
N ASN A 168 13.34 8.33 -13.36
CA ASN A 168 14.49 8.76 -14.18
C ASN A 168 15.57 7.68 -14.34
N ALA A 169 15.19 6.50 -14.80
CA ALA A 169 16.05 5.32 -15.00
C ALA A 169 16.70 4.73 -13.73
N GLY A 170 16.44 5.28 -12.53
CA GLY A 170 16.96 4.79 -11.27
C GLY A 170 15.89 4.07 -10.43
N LEU A 171 16.31 3.12 -9.60
CA LEU A 171 15.49 2.54 -8.54
C LEU A 171 15.60 3.42 -7.30
N LEU A 172 14.49 4.02 -6.88
CA LEU A 172 14.42 4.82 -5.67
C LEU A 172 14.06 3.94 -4.46
N ARG A 173 14.74 4.16 -3.36
CA ARG A 173 14.39 3.70 -2.03
C ARG A 173 13.92 4.88 -1.20
N THR A 174 12.66 4.88 -0.81
CA THR A 174 12.03 5.97 -0.05
C THR A 174 11.62 5.49 1.33
N LEU A 175 12.03 6.22 2.35
CA LEU A 175 11.68 5.96 3.73
C LEU A 175 10.44 6.72 4.13
N VAL A 176 9.50 6.03 4.78
CA VAL A 176 8.32 6.63 5.40
C VAL A 176 8.39 6.39 6.90
N ASN A 177 8.66 7.44 7.66
CA ASN A 177 8.61 7.37 9.12
C ASN A 177 7.15 7.51 9.58
N THR A 178 6.79 6.73 10.60
CA THR A 178 5.43 6.68 11.15
C THR A 178 5.44 6.99 12.64
N ARG A 179 4.39 7.69 13.11
CA ARG A 179 4.12 7.96 14.53
C ARG A 179 2.64 7.84 14.83
N GLY A 180 2.29 7.54 16.06
CA GLY A 180 0.90 7.43 16.56
C GLY A 180 0.60 6.05 17.13
N GLY A 181 -0.67 5.68 17.18
CA GLY A 181 -1.15 4.39 17.65
C GLY A 181 -1.87 3.61 16.56
N ALA A 182 -1.74 2.31 16.57
CA ALA A 182 -2.42 1.44 15.61
C ALA A 182 -2.84 0.11 16.23
N HIS A 183 -3.71 -0.62 15.53
CA HIS A 183 -4.13 -1.95 15.89
C HIS A 183 -3.81 -2.91 14.76
N ILE A 184 -3.23 -4.06 15.10
CA ILE A 184 -3.09 -5.21 14.21
C ILE A 184 -4.21 -6.18 14.56
N CYS A 185 -5.05 -6.51 13.58
CA CYS A 185 -6.29 -7.25 13.78
C CYS A 185 -6.37 -8.48 12.88
N LEU A 186 -7.11 -9.47 13.33
CA LEU A 186 -7.63 -10.53 12.47
C LEU A 186 -8.53 -9.90 11.39
N PRO A 187 -8.68 -10.56 10.23
CA PRO A 187 -9.43 -9.97 9.11
C PRO A 187 -10.92 -9.74 9.39
N GLY A 188 -11.52 -10.46 10.33
CA GLY A 188 -12.96 -10.34 10.63
C GLY A 188 -13.81 -10.62 9.40
N SER A 189 -14.68 -9.67 9.04
CA SER A 189 -15.51 -9.72 7.83
C SER A 189 -14.93 -8.92 6.66
N MET A 190 -13.70 -8.39 6.78
CA MET A 190 -13.06 -7.59 5.73
C MET A 190 -12.92 -8.37 4.43
N ARG A 191 -13.28 -7.71 3.32
CA ARG A 191 -13.14 -8.23 1.95
C ARG A 191 -12.77 -7.13 0.99
N ALA A 192 -11.99 -7.50 -0.03
CA ALA A 192 -11.76 -6.68 -1.21
C ALA A 192 -12.65 -7.18 -2.35
N THR A 193 -13.35 -6.28 -3.02
CA THR A 193 -14.12 -6.53 -4.24
C THR A 193 -13.56 -5.66 -5.34
N VAL A 194 -13.23 -6.26 -6.47
CA VAL A 194 -12.68 -5.56 -7.64
C VAL A 194 -13.71 -5.62 -8.75
N SER A 195 -13.89 -4.56 -9.50
CA SER A 195 -14.79 -4.57 -10.68
C SER A 195 -14.41 -5.69 -11.65
N ASP A 196 -15.40 -6.47 -12.07
CA ASP A 196 -15.20 -7.51 -13.09
C ASP A 196 -15.12 -6.92 -14.50
N SER A 197 -15.85 -5.82 -14.74
CA SER A 197 -16.02 -5.22 -16.07
C SER A 197 -15.01 -4.11 -16.35
N SER A 198 -14.37 -3.50 -15.32
CA SER A 198 -13.43 -2.41 -15.54
C SER A 198 -12.18 -2.90 -16.29
N THR A 199 -11.84 -2.18 -17.35
CA THR A 199 -10.61 -2.37 -18.13
C THR A 199 -9.46 -1.53 -17.60
N HIS A 200 -9.66 -0.76 -16.52
CA HIS A 200 -8.62 0.05 -15.91
C HIS A 200 -7.44 -0.82 -15.46
N PRO A 201 -6.18 -0.40 -15.70
CA PRO A 201 -4.99 -1.21 -15.39
C PRO A 201 -4.90 -1.66 -13.92
N MET A 202 -5.35 -0.83 -12.96
CA MET A 202 -5.40 -1.19 -11.55
C MET A 202 -6.35 -2.38 -11.32
N ALA A 203 -7.56 -2.37 -11.89
CA ALA A 203 -8.51 -3.48 -11.75
C ALA A 203 -7.94 -4.79 -12.35
N GLN A 204 -7.28 -4.69 -13.50
CA GLN A 204 -6.64 -5.84 -14.14
C GLN A 204 -5.54 -6.44 -13.24
N ARG A 205 -4.66 -5.60 -12.65
CA ARG A 205 -3.60 -6.05 -11.73
C ARG A 205 -4.18 -6.71 -10.47
N LEU A 206 -5.19 -6.11 -9.87
CA LEU A 206 -5.84 -6.65 -8.67
C LEU A 206 -6.51 -8.02 -8.95
N ARG A 207 -7.18 -8.18 -10.11
CA ARG A 207 -7.73 -9.47 -10.53
C ARG A 207 -6.63 -10.50 -10.83
N ALA A 208 -5.55 -10.10 -11.51
CA ALA A 208 -4.40 -10.98 -11.77
C ALA A 208 -3.77 -11.52 -10.48
N LEU A 209 -3.73 -10.70 -9.42
CA LEU A 209 -3.28 -11.11 -8.10
C LEU A 209 -4.31 -11.97 -7.35
N GLY A 210 -5.53 -12.14 -7.88
CA GLY A 210 -6.60 -12.91 -7.22
C GLY A 210 -7.23 -12.18 -6.04
N LEU A 211 -7.28 -10.84 -6.09
CA LEU A 211 -7.81 -10.03 -4.99
C LEU A 211 -9.32 -9.76 -5.09
N HIS A 212 -9.98 -10.16 -6.18
CA HIS A 212 -11.43 -10.09 -6.26
C HIS A 212 -12.07 -11.07 -5.27
N HIS A 213 -12.99 -10.58 -4.44
CA HIS A 213 -13.62 -11.27 -3.30
C HIS A 213 -12.66 -11.86 -2.27
N ALA A 214 -11.40 -11.40 -2.26
CA ALA A 214 -10.38 -11.91 -1.36
C ALA A 214 -10.59 -11.44 0.09
N ARG A 215 -10.28 -12.33 1.04
CA ARG A 215 -10.13 -11.99 2.46
C ARG A 215 -8.68 -11.72 2.76
N PRO A 216 -8.35 -10.64 3.48
CA PRO A 216 -6.98 -10.40 3.91
C PRO A 216 -6.52 -11.47 4.93
N ALA A 217 -5.21 -11.64 5.06
CA ALA A 217 -4.63 -12.47 6.11
C ALA A 217 -4.71 -11.77 7.48
N PHE A 218 -4.49 -10.46 7.47
CA PHE A 218 -4.68 -9.57 8.61
C PHE A 218 -4.89 -8.14 8.13
N VAL A 219 -5.38 -7.30 9.02
CA VAL A 219 -5.60 -5.89 8.78
C VAL A 219 -4.92 -5.05 9.85
N PHE A 220 -4.61 -3.83 9.48
CA PHE A 220 -4.01 -2.82 10.32
C PHE A 220 -4.83 -1.55 10.18
N HIS A 221 -5.19 -0.89 11.29
CA HIS A 221 -5.85 0.40 11.22
C HIS A 221 -5.37 1.37 12.29
N SER A 222 -5.47 2.64 11.95
CA SER A 222 -5.20 3.76 12.86
C SER A 222 -6.19 4.89 12.58
N HIS A 223 -6.64 5.56 13.64
CA HIS A 223 -7.45 6.78 13.56
C HIS A 223 -6.62 8.05 13.68
N ALA A 224 -5.38 7.93 14.18
CA ALA A 224 -4.47 9.03 14.42
C ALA A 224 -3.05 8.59 14.09
N LEU A 225 -2.68 8.76 12.84
CA LEU A 225 -1.37 8.43 12.30
C LEU A 225 -0.68 9.71 11.83
N GLN A 226 0.61 9.80 12.04
CA GLN A 226 1.47 10.81 11.46
C GLN A 226 2.52 10.14 10.59
N LEU A 227 2.79 10.73 9.42
CA LEU A 227 3.76 10.20 8.48
C LEU A 227 4.73 11.29 8.02
N ARG A 228 5.94 10.86 7.72
CA ARG A 228 6.92 11.66 6.99
C ARG A 228 7.40 10.86 5.79
N LEU A 229 7.00 11.25 4.60
CA LEU A 229 7.54 10.74 3.35
C LEU A 229 8.82 11.49 3.03
N ASN A 230 9.96 10.81 3.14
CA ASN A 230 11.26 11.41 2.89
C ASN A 230 11.57 11.49 1.39
N ALA A 231 12.62 12.20 1.02
CA ALA A 231 13.17 12.12 -0.33
C ALA A 231 13.62 10.70 -0.65
N GLY A 232 13.44 10.27 -1.89
CA GLY A 232 13.95 8.99 -2.37
C GLY A 232 15.47 9.04 -2.54
N ALA A 233 16.15 7.97 -2.14
CA ALA A 233 17.57 7.75 -2.44
C ALA A 233 17.66 6.80 -3.64
N VAL A 234 18.47 7.17 -4.64
CA VAL A 234 18.75 6.30 -5.79
C VAL A 234 19.63 5.15 -5.31
N LEU A 235 19.22 3.93 -5.58
CA LEU A 235 20.07 2.75 -5.35
C LEU A 235 21.06 2.59 -6.50
N PRO A 236 22.30 2.18 -6.19
CA PRO A 236 23.35 1.95 -7.19
C PRO A 236 23.01 0.81 -8.16
#